data_df041709f39e5760d1e12a5dff13e899
#
_entry.id   df041709f39e5760d1e12a5dff13e899
#
_cell.length_a   1.000
_cell.length_b   1.000
_cell.length_c   1.000
_cell.angle_alpha   90.00
_cell.angle_beta   90.00
_cell.angle_gamma   90.00
#
_symmetry.space_group_name_H-M   'P 1'
#
loop_
_entity.id
_entity.type
_entity.pdbx_description
1 polymer ?
#
loop_
_entity_poly.entity_id
_entity_poly.type
_entity_poly.pdbx_seq_one_letter_code
_entity_poly.pdbx_strand_id
1 'polypeptide(L)'
;SEPGALATVAYILANNGYRAGERPLDRAGLAVKLHPPGGAAAAAPRVASTAPVAERPRLPAVTGNAKLATTRVPDEETIRNIAPEDWLTYNRSYDGTRFSPLDQINRRTAAKLTPVCMAQLGEIGNFETSPIVYRGRMYVTTAHKTFALDAKTCAVHWSHTYTPRDPEHIRSNRGVALYDGKVFRGTTDGHLLAFDAENGNLLWDTHVGDSNWGYFLSAAPVAFAGRVYTGEGGGDNGIKGRIHAFDVNTGAPVWAFDVIPTGDQPGAETWAGGQDRGGGSSWSSITVDVPRRLLLVPTGNPGPDFIGTGRKGLNLYTNSVVALQADVGSLQWYVQQVPHDTRDWDTAAAPVIYEVDGRKRMAVASKDGYLYIYDRDTREIVSKVETMTHLNHDVPLSFETPIRVCPGAFGQYNGASYSPRSKMLFVGSVERCDTILLVEQEFVPGRSYFGGTMTPDPMESARGWIRGIDAATGEQRWVIQTGTPVLAATTPTAGGVVLTGTMGGEFLVLDERDGKTLYSFYTGGGIAGGISTYAVDGKQYVAVPTGSSSRGWPAPGAATIMIFALP
;
A
#
# COMPACT_ATOMS: atom_id res chain seq x y z
N SER A 1 -0.71 23.13 -24.03
CA SER A 1 -1.29 24.08 -25.00
C SER A 1 -2.65 24.57 -24.50
N GLU A 2 -3.00 25.83 -24.77
CA GLU A 2 -4.27 26.42 -24.35
C GLU A 2 -5.51 25.63 -24.80
N PRO A 3 -5.58 25.07 -26.01
CA PRO A 3 -6.69 24.21 -26.42
C PRO A 3 -6.84 22.96 -25.55
N GLY A 4 -5.74 22.39 -25.07
CA GLY A 4 -5.78 21.22 -24.17
C GLY A 4 -6.33 21.58 -22.79
N ALA A 5 -5.97 22.73 -22.23
CA ALA A 5 -6.51 23.18 -20.95
C ALA A 5 -8.02 23.47 -21.03
N LEU A 6 -8.49 24.10 -22.09
CA LEU A 6 -9.92 24.37 -22.33
C LEU A 6 -10.72 23.08 -22.51
N ALA A 7 -10.17 22.09 -23.23
CA ALA A 7 -10.78 20.76 -23.35
C ALA A 7 -10.90 20.04 -22.00
N THR A 8 -9.90 20.15 -21.15
CA THR A 8 -9.94 19.59 -19.79
C THR A 8 -11.01 20.25 -18.94
N VAL A 9 -11.13 21.58 -18.98
CA VAL A 9 -12.18 22.30 -18.25
C VAL A 9 -13.57 21.92 -18.76
N ALA A 10 -13.77 21.84 -20.09
CA ALA A 10 -15.03 21.40 -20.68
C ALA A 10 -15.42 19.99 -20.25
N TYR A 11 -14.46 19.07 -20.21
CA TYR A 11 -14.65 17.69 -19.72
C TYR A 11 -15.06 17.65 -18.24
N ILE A 12 -14.39 18.43 -17.38
CA ILE A 12 -14.73 18.53 -15.96
C ILE A 12 -16.15 19.06 -15.77
N LEU A 13 -16.52 20.11 -16.49
CA LEU A 13 -17.86 20.69 -16.41
C LEU A 13 -18.93 19.69 -16.85
N ALA A 14 -18.72 18.98 -17.95
CA ALA A 14 -19.65 17.98 -18.45
C ALA A 14 -19.87 16.83 -17.43
N ASN A 15 -18.80 16.35 -16.78
CA ASN A 15 -18.90 15.30 -15.77
C ASN A 15 -19.55 15.75 -14.45
N ASN A 16 -19.66 17.06 -14.22
CA ASN A 16 -20.39 17.65 -13.09
C ASN A 16 -21.81 18.11 -13.47
N GLY A 17 -22.36 17.62 -14.58
CA GLY A 17 -23.75 17.85 -14.97
C GLY A 17 -24.03 19.20 -15.66
N TYR A 18 -22.98 19.95 -15.98
CA TYR A 18 -23.16 21.18 -16.78
C TYR A 18 -23.37 20.81 -18.25
N ARG A 19 -24.45 21.34 -18.87
CA ARG A 19 -24.71 21.09 -20.28
C ARG A 19 -23.73 21.84 -21.17
N ALA A 20 -23.31 21.19 -22.26
CA ALA A 20 -22.53 21.87 -23.30
C ALA A 20 -23.32 23.03 -23.88
N GLY A 21 -22.68 24.20 -24.02
CA GLY A 21 -23.22 25.34 -24.72
C GLY A 21 -23.07 25.18 -26.23
N GLU A 22 -23.78 26.05 -27.00
CA GLU A 22 -23.68 26.06 -28.46
C GLU A 22 -22.34 26.61 -28.98
N ARG A 23 -21.52 27.20 -28.12
CA ARG A 23 -20.20 27.76 -28.47
C ARG A 23 -19.08 26.99 -27.83
N PRO A 24 -17.92 26.83 -28.50
CA PRO A 24 -16.73 26.29 -27.89
C PRO A 24 -16.32 27.12 -26.67
N LEU A 25 -15.80 26.42 -25.63
CA LEU A 25 -15.25 27.09 -24.46
C LEU A 25 -13.97 27.84 -24.84
N ASP A 26 -13.93 29.15 -24.55
CA ASP A 26 -12.78 30.02 -24.75
C ASP A 26 -12.40 30.74 -23.44
N ARG A 27 -11.36 31.57 -23.47
CA ARG A 27 -10.93 32.35 -22.30
C ARG A 27 -12.00 33.29 -21.75
N ALA A 28 -12.83 33.86 -22.61
CA ALA A 28 -13.93 34.75 -22.20
C ALA A 28 -15.03 33.95 -21.50
N GLY A 29 -15.29 32.71 -21.95
CA GLY A 29 -16.22 31.78 -21.33
C GLY A 29 -15.81 31.34 -19.93
N LEU A 30 -14.50 31.31 -19.60
CA LEU A 30 -14.02 30.98 -18.25
C LEU A 30 -14.35 32.08 -17.22
N ALA A 31 -14.61 33.31 -17.64
CA ALA A 31 -14.99 34.42 -16.76
C ALA A 31 -16.48 34.42 -16.41
N VAL A 32 -17.29 33.56 -17.00
CA VAL A 32 -18.73 33.48 -16.73
C VAL A 32 -18.96 32.75 -15.40
N LYS A 33 -19.77 33.36 -14.53
CA LYS A 33 -20.19 32.76 -13.27
C LYS A 33 -21.00 31.50 -13.56
N LEU A 34 -20.47 30.32 -13.22
CA LEU A 34 -21.20 29.07 -13.35
C LEU A 34 -22.31 29.04 -12.31
N HIS A 35 -23.53 28.88 -12.74
CA HIS A 35 -24.64 28.56 -11.85
C HIS A 35 -24.76 27.05 -11.76
N PRO A 36 -24.97 26.48 -10.54
CA PRO A 36 -25.27 25.06 -10.41
C PRO A 36 -26.42 24.70 -11.35
N PRO A 37 -26.45 23.47 -11.91
CA PRO A 37 -27.57 23.04 -12.74
C PRO A 37 -28.86 23.22 -11.93
N GLY A 38 -29.67 24.23 -12.30
CA GLY A 38 -30.94 24.51 -11.67
C GLY A 38 -31.94 23.43 -12.03
N GLY A 39 -32.06 22.45 -11.21
CA GLY A 39 -33.20 21.55 -11.12
C GLY A 39 -33.61 21.53 -9.67
N ALA A 40 -34.78 22.09 -9.34
CA ALA A 40 -35.39 21.77 -8.06
C ALA A 40 -35.39 20.24 -7.96
N ALA A 41 -34.62 19.69 -7.03
CA ALA A 41 -34.71 18.32 -6.67
C ALA A 41 -36.15 18.15 -6.13
N ALA A 42 -37.03 17.63 -6.97
CA ALA A 42 -38.25 17.05 -6.48
C ALA A 42 -37.80 16.02 -5.47
N ALA A 43 -38.18 16.24 -4.20
CA ALA A 43 -37.94 15.29 -3.14
C ALA A 43 -38.46 13.93 -3.63
N ALA A 44 -37.54 13.04 -3.97
CA ALA A 44 -37.92 11.67 -4.27
C ALA A 44 -38.63 11.11 -3.04
N PRO A 45 -39.75 10.41 -3.19
CA PRO A 45 -40.43 9.81 -2.06
C PRO A 45 -39.42 8.88 -1.35
N ARG A 46 -39.27 9.04 -0.05
CA ARG A 46 -38.54 8.11 0.80
C ARG A 46 -39.21 6.74 0.69
N VAL A 47 -38.79 5.94 -0.24
CA VAL A 47 -39.09 4.51 -0.22
C VAL A 47 -38.08 3.95 0.78
N ALA A 48 -38.59 3.60 1.96
CA ALA A 48 -37.85 2.74 2.88
C ALA A 48 -37.49 1.49 2.08
N SER A 49 -36.24 1.38 1.65
CA SER A 49 -35.76 0.20 0.94
C SER A 49 -35.70 -0.93 1.96
N THR A 50 -36.70 -1.78 1.96
CA THR A 50 -36.65 -3.13 2.54
C THR A 50 -36.01 -4.11 1.55
N ALA A 51 -35.08 -3.63 0.70
CA ALA A 51 -34.29 -4.51 -0.14
C ALA A 51 -33.44 -5.39 0.77
N PRO A 52 -33.49 -6.72 0.64
CA PRO A 52 -32.59 -7.60 1.34
C PRO A 52 -31.16 -7.17 1.03
N VAL A 53 -30.32 -7.10 2.06
CA VAL A 53 -28.87 -6.87 1.89
C VAL A 53 -28.39 -7.81 0.78
N ALA A 54 -28.01 -7.25 -0.36
CA ALA A 54 -27.59 -8.05 -1.50
C ALA A 54 -26.51 -9.02 -1.03
N GLU A 55 -26.77 -10.32 -1.22
CA GLU A 55 -25.82 -11.36 -0.87
C GLU A 55 -24.51 -11.06 -1.57
N ARG A 56 -23.38 -11.14 -0.83
CA ARG A 56 -22.06 -10.93 -1.42
C ARG A 56 -21.94 -11.78 -2.69
N PRO A 57 -21.43 -11.24 -3.81
CA PRO A 57 -21.18 -12.05 -4.99
C PRO A 57 -20.31 -13.24 -4.57
N ARG A 58 -20.77 -14.46 -4.85
CA ARG A 58 -19.94 -15.66 -4.67
C ARG A 58 -18.74 -15.53 -5.58
N LEU A 59 -17.55 -15.87 -5.07
CA LEU A 59 -16.35 -15.88 -5.89
C LEU A 59 -16.57 -16.84 -7.07
N PRO A 60 -16.43 -16.39 -8.32
CA PRO A 60 -16.51 -17.29 -9.45
C PRO A 60 -15.35 -18.30 -9.43
N ALA A 61 -15.58 -19.46 -10.03
CA ALA A 61 -14.55 -20.46 -10.21
C ALA A 61 -13.40 -19.93 -11.08
N VAL A 62 -12.23 -20.51 -10.91
CA VAL A 62 -11.05 -20.28 -11.75
C VAL A 62 -11.41 -20.41 -13.23
N THR A 63 -11.09 -19.40 -14.03
CA THR A 63 -11.31 -19.47 -15.48
C THR A 63 -10.06 -20.04 -16.18
N GLY A 64 -10.19 -21.20 -16.76
CA GLY A 64 -9.14 -21.85 -17.55
C GLY A 64 -8.42 -22.99 -16.83
N ASN A 65 -7.71 -23.82 -17.62
CA ASN A 65 -6.84 -24.86 -17.09
C ASN A 65 -5.51 -24.23 -16.68
N ALA A 66 -5.09 -24.40 -15.43
CA ALA A 66 -3.79 -23.97 -14.95
C ALA A 66 -2.66 -24.66 -15.75
N LYS A 67 -1.70 -23.86 -16.21
CA LYS A 67 -0.48 -24.34 -16.87
C LYS A 67 0.63 -24.50 -15.85
N LEU A 68 1.55 -25.43 -16.10
CA LEU A 68 2.73 -25.60 -15.27
C LEU A 68 3.77 -24.54 -15.60
N ALA A 69 4.47 -24.05 -14.58
CA ALA A 69 5.61 -23.16 -14.77
C ALA A 69 6.81 -23.91 -15.35
N THR A 70 7.64 -23.19 -16.11
CA THR A 70 8.86 -23.72 -16.75
C THR A 70 9.90 -24.17 -15.71
N THR A 71 9.96 -23.49 -14.57
CA THR A 71 10.86 -23.82 -13.45
C THR A 71 10.08 -23.93 -12.14
N ARG A 72 10.76 -24.44 -11.09
CA ARG A 72 10.20 -24.54 -9.73
C ARG A 72 10.98 -23.71 -8.73
N VAL A 73 11.77 -22.73 -9.19
CA VAL A 73 12.60 -21.87 -8.33
C VAL A 73 12.23 -20.40 -8.51
N PRO A 74 12.36 -19.56 -7.44
CA PRO A 74 12.69 -19.97 -6.08
C PRO A 74 11.58 -20.81 -5.45
N ASP A 75 11.95 -21.85 -4.74
CA ASP A 75 11.05 -22.60 -3.90
C ASP A 75 10.94 -21.97 -2.49
N GLU A 76 10.14 -22.57 -1.62
CA GLU A 76 9.95 -22.06 -0.27
C GLU A 76 11.25 -22.07 0.55
N GLU A 77 12.08 -23.08 0.38
CA GLU A 77 13.36 -23.18 1.11
C GLU A 77 14.30 -22.03 0.73
N THR A 78 14.37 -21.70 -0.56
CA THR A 78 15.13 -20.55 -1.08
C THR A 78 14.62 -19.23 -0.48
N ILE A 79 13.29 -19.06 -0.36
CA ILE A 79 12.70 -17.81 0.16
C ILE A 79 12.88 -17.72 1.69
N ARG A 80 12.90 -18.83 2.40
CA ARG A 80 13.21 -18.86 3.85
C ARG A 80 14.67 -18.55 4.14
N ASN A 81 15.58 -19.02 3.29
CA ASN A 81 17.02 -18.89 3.41
C ASN A 81 17.58 -18.02 2.27
N ILE A 82 17.10 -16.77 2.22
CA ILE A 82 17.44 -15.81 1.15
C ILE A 82 18.94 -15.59 1.08
N ALA A 83 19.52 -15.85 -0.08
CA ALA A 83 20.91 -15.51 -0.36
C ALA A 83 21.15 -14.01 -0.19
N PRO A 84 22.34 -13.59 0.29
CA PRO A 84 22.66 -12.17 0.50
C PRO A 84 22.40 -11.30 -0.73
N GLU A 85 22.64 -11.83 -1.91
CA GLU A 85 22.51 -11.21 -3.22
C GLU A 85 21.06 -11.06 -3.71
N ASP A 86 20.10 -11.74 -3.10
CA ASP A 86 18.70 -11.77 -3.57
C ASP A 86 17.76 -10.88 -2.70
N TRP A 87 16.62 -10.49 -3.31
CA TRP A 87 15.53 -9.74 -2.68
C TRP A 87 14.19 -10.38 -3.05
N LEU A 88 13.69 -11.36 -2.28
CA LEU A 88 12.69 -12.33 -2.73
C LEU A 88 11.23 -12.04 -2.33
N THR A 89 10.99 -11.07 -1.42
CA THR A 89 9.63 -10.63 -1.09
C THR A 89 9.54 -9.11 -1.13
N TYR A 90 8.33 -8.56 -1.00
CA TYR A 90 8.10 -7.11 -0.92
C TYR A 90 9.02 -6.42 0.10
N ASN A 91 9.23 -7.04 1.25
CA ASN A 91 10.08 -6.54 2.34
C ASN A 91 11.42 -7.30 2.47
N ARG A 92 11.91 -7.90 1.40
CA ARG A 92 13.06 -8.81 1.30
C ARG A 92 12.79 -10.18 1.89
N SER A 93 12.30 -10.27 3.11
CA SER A 93 12.09 -11.50 3.88
C SER A 93 10.67 -11.55 4.47
N TYR A 94 10.26 -12.73 4.89
CA TYR A 94 8.94 -12.96 5.48
C TYR A 94 8.69 -12.17 6.76
N ASP A 95 9.73 -11.88 7.54
CA ASP A 95 9.65 -11.11 8.80
C ASP A 95 9.46 -9.60 8.62
N GLY A 96 9.53 -9.11 7.39
CA GLY A 96 9.30 -7.71 7.07
C GLY A 96 10.44 -6.75 7.41
N THR A 97 11.64 -7.24 7.78
CA THR A 97 12.73 -6.40 8.30
C THR A 97 13.35 -5.47 7.26
N ARG A 98 13.29 -5.80 5.98
CA ARG A 98 13.95 -5.07 4.87
C ARG A 98 15.46 -4.91 5.02
N PHE A 99 16.07 -5.65 5.91
CA PHE A 99 17.51 -5.58 6.13
C PHE A 99 18.27 -6.34 5.05
N SER A 100 19.25 -5.69 4.43
CA SER A 100 20.18 -6.33 3.49
C SER A 100 21.51 -6.65 4.18
N PRO A 101 22.03 -7.88 4.07
CA PRO A 101 23.34 -8.23 4.60
C PRO A 101 24.51 -7.73 3.73
N LEU A 102 24.23 -7.06 2.59
CA LEU A 102 25.26 -6.49 1.73
C LEU A 102 25.89 -5.23 2.35
N ASP A 103 27.19 -5.02 2.16
CA ASP A 103 27.97 -3.97 2.81
C ASP A 103 28.94 -3.20 1.92
N GLN A 104 28.99 -3.46 0.60
CA GLN A 104 29.84 -2.73 -0.32
C GLN A 104 29.45 -1.24 -0.35
N ILE A 105 28.14 -0.96 -0.36
CA ILE A 105 27.61 0.40 -0.20
C ILE A 105 27.54 0.68 1.29
N ASN A 106 28.45 1.54 1.76
CA ASN A 106 28.63 1.84 3.17
C ASN A 106 28.99 3.32 3.38
N ARG A 107 29.23 3.73 4.62
CA ARG A 107 29.54 5.14 4.97
C ARG A 107 30.70 5.76 4.20
N ARG A 108 31.67 4.97 3.73
CA ARG A 108 32.85 5.47 3.00
C ARG A 108 32.65 5.46 1.49
N THR A 109 31.77 4.60 1.00
CA THR A 109 31.59 4.37 -0.43
C THR A 109 30.32 5.00 -0.98
N ALA A 110 29.32 5.28 -0.14
CA ALA A 110 28.01 5.78 -0.56
C ALA A 110 28.08 7.01 -1.47
N ALA A 111 28.98 7.96 -1.18
CA ALA A 111 29.17 9.16 -1.99
C ALA A 111 29.68 8.89 -3.43
N LYS A 112 30.08 7.65 -3.72
CA LYS A 112 30.57 7.23 -5.05
C LYS A 112 29.47 6.55 -5.89
N LEU A 113 28.25 6.42 -5.36
CA LEU A 113 27.15 5.82 -6.11
C LEU A 113 26.87 6.59 -7.39
N THR A 114 26.65 5.86 -8.46
CA THR A 114 26.24 6.42 -9.75
C THR A 114 25.10 5.62 -10.35
N PRO A 115 24.15 6.23 -11.09
CA PRO A 115 23.20 5.49 -11.89
C PRO A 115 23.93 4.72 -12.99
N VAL A 116 23.59 3.45 -13.17
CA VAL A 116 24.22 2.57 -14.19
C VAL A 116 23.26 2.27 -15.35
N CYS A 117 21.97 2.24 -15.09
CA CYS A 117 20.95 2.12 -16.12
C CYS A 117 19.57 2.60 -15.61
N MET A 118 18.65 2.82 -16.53
CA MET A 118 17.24 3.09 -16.23
C MET A 118 16.34 2.38 -17.24
N ALA A 119 15.18 1.91 -16.76
CA ALA A 119 14.09 1.38 -17.56
C ALA A 119 12.85 2.24 -17.39
N GLN A 120 12.40 2.93 -18.45
CA GLN A 120 11.09 3.57 -18.47
C GLN A 120 10.03 2.53 -18.81
N LEU A 121 9.02 2.39 -17.95
CA LEU A 121 8.01 1.34 -18.05
C LEU A 121 6.79 1.75 -18.90
N GLY A 122 6.80 3.00 -19.40
CA GLY A 122 5.82 3.49 -20.37
C GLY A 122 4.41 3.63 -19.79
N GLU A 123 4.28 3.95 -18.51
CA GLU A 123 3.00 4.26 -17.86
C GLU A 123 3.13 5.47 -16.94
N ILE A 124 2.12 6.32 -16.94
CA ILE A 124 2.00 7.50 -16.08
C ILE A 124 0.88 7.23 -15.07
N GLY A 125 1.11 7.53 -13.80
CA GLY A 125 0.14 7.30 -12.74
C GLY A 125 0.81 6.91 -11.43
N ASN A 126 0.10 6.22 -10.55
CA ASN A 126 0.67 5.74 -9.30
C ASN A 126 1.73 4.67 -9.56
N PHE A 127 2.89 4.83 -8.94
CA PHE A 127 4.00 3.89 -9.09
C PHE A 127 4.61 3.57 -7.73
N GLU A 128 4.14 2.49 -7.14
CA GLU A 128 4.37 2.11 -5.74
C GLU A 128 5.05 0.73 -5.63
N THR A 129 5.59 0.22 -6.74
CA THR A 129 6.20 -1.12 -6.80
C THR A 129 7.39 -1.27 -5.86
N SER A 130 7.56 -2.44 -5.27
CA SER A 130 8.80 -2.87 -4.63
C SER A 130 9.48 -3.91 -5.52
N PRO A 131 10.64 -3.60 -6.12
CA PRO A 131 11.33 -4.56 -6.99
C PRO A 131 11.73 -5.83 -6.24
N ILE A 132 11.41 -7.00 -6.80
CA ILE A 132 11.88 -8.30 -6.34
C ILE A 132 13.01 -8.73 -7.26
N VAL A 133 14.11 -9.24 -6.70
CA VAL A 133 15.28 -9.67 -7.47
C VAL A 133 15.67 -11.09 -7.07
N TYR A 134 15.75 -11.97 -8.07
CA TYR A 134 16.22 -13.33 -7.92
C TYR A 134 17.24 -13.67 -9.00
N ARG A 135 18.46 -13.99 -8.59
CA ARG A 135 19.56 -14.38 -9.50
C ARG A 135 19.75 -13.41 -10.67
N GLY A 136 19.76 -12.10 -10.38
CA GLY A 136 19.96 -11.06 -11.38
C GLY A 136 18.75 -10.74 -12.25
N ARG A 137 17.58 -11.38 -12.06
CA ARG A 137 16.32 -11.02 -12.71
C ARG A 137 15.45 -10.25 -11.76
N MET A 138 14.99 -9.08 -12.19
CA MET A 138 14.14 -8.17 -11.42
C MET A 138 12.70 -8.21 -11.92
N TYR A 139 11.75 -8.33 -11.00
CA TYR A 139 10.32 -8.26 -11.30
C TYR A 139 9.72 -6.98 -10.72
N VAL A 140 9.02 -6.22 -11.57
CA VAL A 140 8.38 -4.96 -11.21
C VAL A 140 7.01 -4.83 -11.89
N THR A 141 6.15 -4.00 -11.30
CA THR A 141 4.80 -3.76 -11.81
C THR A 141 4.52 -2.27 -11.95
N THR A 142 3.67 -1.93 -12.91
CA THR A 142 2.87 -0.71 -12.93
C THR A 142 1.42 -1.08 -12.64
N ALA A 143 0.48 -0.15 -12.73
CA ALA A 143 -0.95 -0.47 -12.56
C ALA A 143 -1.38 -1.63 -13.47
N HIS A 144 -0.96 -1.61 -14.74
CA HIS A 144 -1.43 -2.57 -15.75
C HIS A 144 -0.34 -3.50 -16.30
N LYS A 145 0.94 -3.24 -16.04
CA LYS A 145 2.01 -4.04 -16.63
C LYS A 145 2.83 -4.78 -15.59
N THR A 146 3.35 -5.92 -15.99
CA THR A 146 4.34 -6.71 -15.25
C THR A 146 5.57 -6.86 -16.11
N PHE A 147 6.74 -6.69 -15.54
CA PHE A 147 8.02 -6.80 -16.23
C PHE A 147 8.95 -7.75 -15.51
N ALA A 148 9.75 -8.49 -16.28
CA ALA A 148 11.01 -9.04 -15.84
C ALA A 148 12.15 -8.30 -16.56
N LEU A 149 13.05 -7.74 -15.77
CA LEU A 149 14.20 -6.96 -16.23
C LEU A 149 15.49 -7.67 -15.85
N ASP A 150 16.53 -7.46 -16.64
CA ASP A 150 17.89 -7.72 -16.18
C ASP A 150 18.27 -6.71 -15.12
N ALA A 151 18.62 -7.20 -13.93
CA ALA A 151 18.87 -6.36 -12.75
C ALA A 151 20.21 -5.61 -12.78
N LYS A 152 21.03 -5.79 -13.83
CA LYS A 152 22.31 -5.11 -14.03
C LYS A 152 22.26 -4.09 -15.17
N THR A 153 21.49 -4.41 -16.22
CA THR A 153 21.47 -3.65 -17.48
C THR A 153 20.16 -2.94 -17.76
N CYS A 154 19.11 -3.19 -16.96
CA CYS A 154 17.73 -2.74 -17.19
C CYS A 154 17.06 -3.29 -18.46
N ALA A 155 17.69 -4.23 -19.16
CA ALA A 155 17.11 -4.83 -20.35
C ALA A 155 15.82 -5.60 -20.00
N VAL A 156 14.79 -5.48 -20.84
CA VAL A 156 13.52 -6.20 -20.63
C VAL A 156 13.67 -7.63 -21.14
N HIS A 157 13.52 -8.62 -20.25
CA HIS A 157 13.43 -10.03 -20.64
C HIS A 157 12.05 -10.36 -21.19
N TRP A 158 11.02 -9.95 -20.46
CA TRP A 158 9.63 -10.05 -20.88
C TRP A 158 8.76 -8.99 -20.22
N SER A 159 7.64 -8.70 -20.82
CA SER A 159 6.58 -7.87 -20.23
C SER A 159 5.21 -8.42 -20.58
N HIS A 160 4.28 -8.25 -19.65
CA HIS A 160 2.87 -8.56 -19.87
C HIS A 160 2.04 -7.29 -19.60
N THR A 161 1.11 -6.98 -20.51
CA THR A 161 0.14 -5.90 -20.32
C THR A 161 -1.22 -6.51 -20.03
N TYR A 162 -1.77 -6.20 -18.88
CA TYR A 162 -3.13 -6.56 -18.49
C TYR A 162 -4.09 -5.46 -18.95
N THR A 163 -5.19 -5.83 -19.57
CA THR A 163 -6.28 -4.94 -19.92
C THR A 163 -7.42 -5.20 -18.94
N PRO A 164 -7.79 -4.23 -18.09
CA PRO A 164 -8.93 -4.38 -17.18
C PRO A 164 -10.21 -4.69 -17.96
N ARG A 165 -11.02 -5.57 -17.41
CA ARG A 165 -12.30 -6.02 -17.99
C ARG A 165 -13.50 -5.34 -17.36
N ASP A 166 -13.30 -4.79 -16.17
CA ASP A 166 -14.30 -4.15 -15.32
C ASP A 166 -13.82 -2.77 -14.84
N PRO A 167 -14.65 -1.93 -14.21
CA PRO A 167 -14.27 -0.60 -13.74
C PRO A 167 -13.06 -0.62 -12.81
N GLU A 168 -12.21 0.38 -12.92
CA GLU A 168 -11.04 0.57 -12.06
C GLU A 168 -11.29 1.68 -11.04
N HIS A 169 -10.95 1.46 -9.78
CA HIS A 169 -11.07 2.45 -8.71
C HIS A 169 -9.74 3.13 -8.38
N ILE A 170 -8.69 2.33 -8.15
CA ILE A 170 -7.34 2.84 -7.90
C ILE A 170 -6.37 2.14 -8.84
N ARG A 171 -5.70 2.95 -9.68
CA ARG A 171 -4.67 2.47 -10.62
C ARG A 171 -3.32 2.43 -9.92
N SER A 172 -3.18 1.47 -8.99
CA SER A 172 -1.96 1.26 -8.22
C SER A 172 -1.69 -0.24 -8.09
N ASN A 173 -0.41 -0.60 -8.13
CA ASN A 173 0.06 -1.96 -7.82
C ASN A 173 1.41 -1.87 -7.09
N ARG A 174 1.53 -2.58 -5.97
CA ARG A 174 2.71 -2.48 -5.10
C ARG A 174 3.78 -3.54 -5.37
N GLY A 175 3.54 -4.43 -6.31
CA GLY A 175 4.54 -5.42 -6.70
C GLY A 175 3.98 -6.83 -6.82
N VAL A 176 4.87 -7.79 -6.82
CA VAL A 176 4.57 -9.20 -7.04
C VAL A 176 5.01 -10.07 -5.86
N ALA A 177 4.49 -11.30 -5.80
CA ALA A 177 5.16 -12.41 -5.11
C ALA A 177 5.86 -13.30 -6.14
N LEU A 178 6.98 -13.87 -5.75
CA LEU A 178 7.74 -14.86 -6.52
C LEU A 178 7.82 -16.16 -5.73
N TYR A 179 7.34 -17.26 -6.31
CA TYR A 179 7.32 -18.56 -5.62
C TYR A 179 7.13 -19.70 -6.61
N ASP A 180 7.90 -20.77 -6.48
CA ASP A 180 7.78 -22.02 -7.24
C ASP A 180 7.76 -21.78 -8.77
N GLY A 181 8.64 -20.88 -9.26
CA GLY A 181 8.76 -20.50 -10.66
C GLY A 181 7.63 -19.63 -11.20
N LYS A 182 6.82 -19.06 -10.33
CA LYS A 182 5.65 -18.23 -10.68
C LYS A 182 5.76 -16.83 -10.10
N VAL A 183 5.24 -15.87 -10.87
CA VAL A 183 5.08 -14.46 -10.47
C VAL A 183 3.60 -14.19 -10.29
N PHE A 184 3.19 -13.76 -9.10
CA PHE A 184 1.79 -13.45 -8.78
C PHE A 184 1.59 -11.96 -8.62
N ARG A 185 0.50 -11.42 -9.17
CA ARG A 185 0.11 -10.02 -8.97
C ARG A 185 -1.40 -9.85 -8.90
N GLY A 186 -1.86 -8.85 -8.14
CA GLY A 186 -3.23 -8.36 -8.19
C GLY A 186 -3.47 -7.42 -9.37
N THR A 187 -4.74 -7.17 -9.70
CA THR A 187 -5.16 -6.21 -10.73
C THR A 187 -6.10 -5.15 -10.16
N THR A 188 -6.23 -4.06 -10.88
CA THR A 188 -7.05 -2.89 -10.54
C THR A 188 -8.56 -3.15 -10.61
N ASP A 189 -8.96 -4.26 -11.23
CA ASP A 189 -10.34 -4.74 -11.37
C ASP A 189 -10.60 -6.05 -10.62
N GLY A 190 -9.74 -6.40 -9.63
CA GLY A 190 -10.02 -7.46 -8.66
C GLY A 190 -9.61 -8.86 -9.07
N HIS A 191 -8.68 -9.06 -10.02
CA HIS A 191 -8.13 -10.36 -10.38
C HIS A 191 -6.78 -10.63 -9.73
N LEU A 192 -6.47 -11.89 -9.45
CA LEU A 192 -5.16 -12.39 -9.10
C LEU A 192 -4.63 -13.22 -10.26
N LEU A 193 -3.46 -12.85 -10.77
CA LEU A 193 -2.82 -13.46 -11.94
C LEU A 193 -1.55 -14.19 -11.51
N ALA A 194 -1.26 -15.32 -12.16
CA ALA A 194 0.02 -15.99 -12.08
C ALA A 194 0.67 -16.09 -13.46
N PHE A 195 1.95 -15.75 -13.51
CA PHE A 195 2.78 -15.84 -14.71
C PHE A 195 3.93 -16.81 -14.49
N ASP A 196 4.38 -17.44 -15.56
CA ASP A 196 5.66 -18.13 -15.60
C ASP A 196 6.80 -17.11 -15.40
N ALA A 197 7.65 -17.32 -14.42
CA ALA A 197 8.72 -16.39 -14.07
C ALA A 197 9.78 -16.25 -15.17
N GLU A 198 9.98 -17.30 -16.00
CA GLU A 198 10.99 -17.29 -17.06
C GLU A 198 10.56 -16.52 -18.30
N ASN A 199 9.30 -16.65 -18.71
CA ASN A 199 8.84 -16.16 -20.01
C ASN A 199 7.63 -15.23 -19.97
N GLY A 200 7.00 -15.02 -18.79
CA GLY A 200 5.86 -14.13 -18.61
C GLY A 200 4.52 -14.67 -19.15
N ASN A 201 4.45 -15.94 -19.52
CA ASN A 201 3.20 -16.54 -19.95
C ASN A 201 2.20 -16.62 -18.79
N LEU A 202 0.95 -16.24 -19.05
CA LEU A 202 -0.13 -16.37 -18.09
C LEU A 202 -0.41 -17.85 -17.82
N LEU A 203 -0.32 -18.26 -16.56
CA LEU A 203 -0.57 -19.63 -16.10
C LEU A 203 -2.00 -19.80 -15.63
N TRP A 204 -2.52 -18.87 -14.85
CA TRP A 204 -3.90 -18.83 -14.41
C TRP A 204 -4.33 -17.39 -14.04
N ASP A 205 -5.63 -17.18 -14.01
CA ASP A 205 -6.30 -15.92 -13.70
C ASP A 205 -7.53 -16.24 -12.82
N THR A 206 -7.58 -15.66 -11.63
CA THR A 206 -8.68 -15.85 -10.67
C THR A 206 -9.34 -14.52 -10.37
N HIS A 207 -10.63 -14.40 -10.60
CA HIS A 207 -11.43 -13.26 -10.16
C HIS A 207 -11.66 -13.37 -8.65
N VAL A 208 -11.19 -12.38 -7.90
CA VAL A 208 -11.21 -12.37 -6.43
C VAL A 208 -12.31 -11.47 -5.89
N GLY A 209 -12.39 -10.24 -6.37
CA GLY A 209 -13.35 -9.25 -5.91
C GLY A 209 -14.00 -8.49 -7.07
N ASP A 210 -15.31 -8.31 -7.01
CA ASP A 210 -16.08 -7.62 -8.05
C ASP A 210 -15.87 -6.10 -7.97
N SER A 211 -15.17 -5.55 -8.95
CA SER A 211 -14.87 -4.12 -9.01
C SER A 211 -16.09 -3.25 -9.28
N ASN A 212 -17.20 -3.81 -9.78
CA ASN A 212 -18.47 -3.07 -9.84
C ASN A 212 -19.00 -2.70 -8.44
N TRP A 213 -18.56 -3.43 -7.41
CA TRP A 213 -18.80 -3.11 -6.00
C TRP A 213 -17.70 -2.27 -5.36
N GLY A 214 -16.61 -2.00 -6.05
CA GLY A 214 -15.50 -1.22 -5.55
C GLY A 214 -14.29 -2.02 -5.08
N TYR A 215 -14.28 -3.33 -5.28
CA TYR A 215 -13.13 -4.19 -4.93
C TYR A 215 -12.01 -4.07 -5.95
N PHE A 216 -10.77 -4.16 -5.50
CA PHE A 216 -9.56 -4.24 -6.34
C PHE A 216 -8.41 -4.88 -5.56
N LEU A 217 -7.31 -5.24 -6.25
CA LEU A 217 -6.13 -5.82 -5.62
C LEU A 217 -4.89 -4.95 -5.92
N SER A 218 -4.49 -4.12 -4.98
CA SER A 218 -3.29 -3.27 -5.08
C SER A 218 -2.10 -3.77 -4.26
N ALA A 219 -2.32 -4.66 -3.31
CA ALA A 219 -1.27 -5.24 -2.48
C ALA A 219 -0.28 -6.06 -3.31
N ALA A 220 1.00 -6.05 -2.92
CA ALA A 220 1.92 -7.11 -3.32
C ALA A 220 1.50 -8.39 -2.58
N PRO A 221 1.13 -9.47 -3.27
CA PRO A 221 0.78 -10.74 -2.64
C PRO A 221 1.96 -11.34 -1.86
N VAL A 222 1.68 -12.30 -0.99
CA VAL A 222 2.70 -13.12 -0.34
C VAL A 222 2.45 -14.58 -0.65
N ALA A 223 3.49 -15.32 -1.01
CA ALA A 223 3.40 -16.76 -1.24
C ALA A 223 4.17 -17.51 -0.15
N PHE A 224 3.52 -18.52 0.44
CA PHE A 224 4.06 -19.32 1.54
C PHE A 224 3.30 -20.65 1.66
N ALA A 225 3.99 -21.73 1.95
CA ALA A 225 3.39 -23.04 2.22
C ALA A 225 2.45 -23.55 1.10
N GLY A 226 2.82 -23.31 -0.17
CA GLY A 226 2.02 -23.73 -1.32
C GLY A 226 0.76 -22.91 -1.57
N ARG A 227 0.65 -21.76 -0.93
CA ARG A 227 -0.48 -20.80 -1.06
C ARG A 227 0.03 -19.43 -1.48
N VAL A 228 -0.80 -18.68 -2.18
CA VAL A 228 -0.64 -17.24 -2.37
C VAL A 228 -1.75 -16.50 -1.62
N TYR A 229 -1.35 -15.48 -0.86
CA TYR A 229 -2.23 -14.70 0.02
C TYR A 229 -2.32 -13.27 -0.46
N THR A 230 -3.52 -12.70 -0.41
CA THR A 230 -3.77 -11.29 -0.71
C THR A 230 -5.00 -10.80 0.04
N GLY A 231 -5.04 -9.50 0.32
CA GLY A 231 -6.23 -8.83 0.79
C GLY A 231 -6.91 -8.04 -0.33
N GLU A 232 -8.16 -7.67 -0.13
CA GLU A 232 -8.92 -6.79 -1.02
C GLU A 232 -8.72 -5.33 -0.62
N GLY A 233 -8.53 -4.45 -1.62
CA GLY A 233 -8.65 -3.01 -1.51
C GLY A 233 -10.09 -2.55 -1.73
N GLY A 234 -10.38 -1.27 -1.41
CA GLY A 234 -11.68 -0.67 -1.66
C GLY A 234 -12.46 -0.31 -0.39
N GLY A 235 -11.82 -0.23 0.78
CA GLY A 235 -12.45 0.17 2.05
C GLY A 235 -13.27 1.44 1.91
N ASP A 236 -12.68 2.46 1.29
CA ASP A 236 -13.31 3.77 1.02
C ASP A 236 -14.54 3.69 0.08
N ASN A 237 -14.79 2.57 -0.57
CA ASN A 237 -16.01 2.30 -1.35
C ASN A 237 -17.06 1.54 -0.52
N GLY A 238 -16.83 1.37 0.79
CA GLY A 238 -17.73 0.67 1.70
C GLY A 238 -17.83 -0.84 1.44
N ILE A 239 -16.82 -1.45 0.80
CA ILE A 239 -16.72 -2.90 0.64
C ILE A 239 -16.58 -3.59 2.01
N LYS A 240 -16.85 -4.88 2.07
CA LYS A 240 -16.53 -5.71 3.24
C LYS A 240 -15.24 -6.47 2.97
N GLY A 241 -14.12 -5.94 3.47
CA GLY A 241 -12.78 -6.46 3.20
C GLY A 241 -12.61 -7.91 3.62
N ARG A 242 -11.86 -8.65 2.82
CA ARG A 242 -11.51 -10.06 3.05
C ARG A 242 -10.02 -10.28 2.80
N ILE A 243 -9.51 -11.31 3.44
CA ILE A 243 -8.16 -11.84 3.21
C ILE A 243 -8.34 -13.24 2.64
N HIS A 244 -7.60 -13.55 1.58
CA HIS A 244 -7.76 -14.77 0.81
C HIS A 244 -6.48 -15.60 0.75
N ALA A 245 -6.65 -16.91 0.63
CA ALA A 245 -5.61 -17.84 0.22
C ALA A 245 -6.03 -18.59 -1.04
N PHE A 246 -5.10 -18.72 -1.97
CA PHE A 246 -5.27 -19.47 -3.22
C PHE A 246 -4.18 -20.52 -3.36
N ASP A 247 -4.48 -21.63 -4.01
CA ASP A 247 -3.47 -22.62 -4.38
C ASP A 247 -2.51 -22.05 -5.43
N VAL A 248 -1.21 -22.12 -5.20
CA VAL A 248 -0.20 -21.50 -6.07
C VAL A 248 -0.16 -22.11 -7.48
N ASN A 249 -0.61 -23.35 -7.67
CA ASN A 249 -0.55 -24.04 -8.96
C ASN A 249 -1.79 -23.81 -9.81
N THR A 250 -2.94 -23.71 -9.16
CA THR A 250 -4.24 -23.70 -9.84
C THR A 250 -4.98 -22.36 -9.75
N GLY A 251 -4.61 -21.48 -8.80
CA GLY A 251 -5.37 -20.28 -8.48
C GLY A 251 -6.72 -20.57 -7.81
N ALA A 252 -6.99 -21.83 -7.45
CA ALA A 252 -8.23 -22.19 -6.77
C ALA A 252 -8.28 -21.58 -5.36
N PRO A 253 -9.44 -21.01 -4.93
CA PRO A 253 -9.58 -20.48 -3.58
C PRO A 253 -9.50 -21.61 -2.54
N VAL A 254 -8.78 -21.37 -1.46
CA VAL A 254 -8.58 -22.32 -0.36
C VAL A 254 -9.39 -21.90 0.86
N TRP A 255 -9.26 -20.64 1.27
CA TRP A 255 -10.03 -20.04 2.35
C TRP A 255 -10.12 -18.52 2.19
N ALA A 256 -11.10 -17.92 2.85
CA ALA A 256 -11.23 -16.48 3.00
C ALA A 256 -11.56 -16.14 4.47
N PHE A 257 -10.99 -15.05 4.98
CA PHE A 257 -11.28 -14.48 6.29
C PHE A 257 -12.00 -13.15 6.10
N ASP A 258 -13.17 -13.00 6.72
CA ASP A 258 -13.94 -11.75 6.72
C ASP A 258 -13.36 -10.78 7.76
N VAL A 259 -12.82 -9.64 7.32
CA VAL A 259 -12.37 -8.57 8.22
C VAL A 259 -13.55 -7.88 8.88
N ILE A 260 -14.67 -7.78 8.17
CA ILE A 260 -15.94 -7.28 8.71
C ILE A 260 -16.84 -8.46 9.05
N PRO A 261 -16.87 -8.90 10.32
CA PRO A 261 -17.65 -10.05 10.72
C PRO A 261 -19.15 -9.77 10.63
N THR A 262 -19.94 -10.81 10.30
CA THR A 262 -21.40 -10.71 10.14
C THR A 262 -22.09 -11.88 10.85
N GLY A 263 -23.38 -11.72 11.19
CA GLY A 263 -24.14 -12.75 11.88
C GLY A 263 -23.54 -13.13 13.23
N ASP A 264 -23.29 -14.41 13.44
CA ASP A 264 -22.73 -14.97 14.68
C ASP A 264 -21.19 -15.10 14.66
N GLN A 265 -20.52 -14.52 13.66
CA GLN A 265 -19.05 -14.53 13.62
C GLN A 265 -18.48 -13.73 14.81
N PRO A 266 -17.40 -14.21 15.46
CA PRO A 266 -16.74 -13.48 16.52
C PRO A 266 -16.34 -12.07 16.08
N GLY A 267 -16.62 -11.05 16.92
CA GLY A 267 -16.37 -9.64 16.59
C GLY A 267 -17.60 -8.92 15.99
N ALA A 268 -18.65 -9.65 15.53
CA ALA A 268 -19.86 -9.02 14.98
C ALA A 268 -20.60 -8.17 16.01
N GLU A 269 -20.51 -8.52 17.29
CA GLU A 269 -21.07 -7.78 18.43
C GLU A 269 -20.45 -6.39 18.60
N THR A 270 -19.27 -6.16 18.05
CA THR A 270 -18.57 -4.86 18.09
C THR A 270 -19.07 -3.86 17.04
N TRP A 271 -20.09 -4.24 16.27
CA TRP A 271 -20.70 -3.45 15.21
C TRP A 271 -22.18 -3.17 15.54
N ALA A 272 -22.45 -2.46 16.63
CA ALA A 272 -23.80 -2.10 17.00
C ALA A 272 -24.33 -0.94 16.14
N GLY A 273 -25.58 -1.01 15.72
CA GLY A 273 -26.26 0.07 14.98
C GLY A 273 -26.70 -0.25 13.57
N GLY A 274 -26.41 -1.45 13.04
CA GLY A 274 -27.11 -1.97 11.87
C GLY A 274 -26.37 -2.04 10.54
N GLN A 275 -26.89 -1.43 9.48
CA GLN A 275 -26.62 -1.81 8.09
C GLN A 275 -25.34 -1.20 7.47
N ASP A 276 -24.76 -0.17 8.09
CA ASP A 276 -23.60 0.59 7.57
C ASP A 276 -22.27 -0.08 7.93
N ARG A 277 -22.14 -1.36 7.57
CA ARG A 277 -20.92 -2.12 7.83
C ARG A 277 -20.11 -2.26 6.56
N GLY A 278 -18.94 -1.67 6.56
CA GLY A 278 -17.99 -1.76 5.45
C GLY A 278 -16.58 -1.43 5.90
N GLY A 279 -15.65 -1.33 4.96
CA GLY A 279 -14.25 -1.06 5.22
C GLY A 279 -13.41 -2.31 5.43
N GLY A 280 -12.38 -2.23 6.25
CA GLY A 280 -11.51 -3.35 6.60
C GLY A 280 -10.70 -3.90 5.44
N SER A 281 -10.37 -3.07 4.45
CA SER A 281 -9.52 -3.46 3.33
C SER A 281 -8.12 -3.85 3.80
N SER A 282 -7.46 -4.75 3.07
CA SER A 282 -6.03 -5.07 3.25
C SER A 282 -5.32 -4.85 1.93
N TRP A 283 -4.79 -3.65 1.75
CA TRP A 283 -4.30 -3.13 0.48
C TRP A 283 -2.77 -2.98 0.41
N SER A 284 -2.06 -3.35 1.48
CA SER A 284 -0.60 -3.42 1.55
C SER A 284 -0.13 -4.88 1.70
N SER A 285 1.17 -5.10 1.84
CA SER A 285 1.75 -6.45 1.94
C SER A 285 1.46 -7.11 3.31
N ILE A 286 1.78 -8.39 3.40
CA ILE A 286 1.56 -9.27 4.55
C ILE A 286 2.92 -9.72 5.09
N THR A 287 3.07 -9.81 6.41
CA THR A 287 4.23 -10.40 7.07
C THR A 287 3.92 -11.84 7.49
N VAL A 288 4.92 -12.74 7.40
CA VAL A 288 4.74 -14.14 7.77
C VAL A 288 5.63 -14.49 8.96
N ASP A 289 5.02 -14.90 10.06
CA ASP A 289 5.71 -15.55 11.18
C ASP A 289 5.90 -17.04 10.82
N VAL A 290 7.00 -17.32 10.13
CA VAL A 290 7.28 -18.66 9.57
C VAL A 290 7.25 -19.77 10.63
N PRO A 291 7.92 -19.63 11.80
CA PRO A 291 7.90 -20.68 12.83
C PRO A 291 6.50 -21.00 13.36
N ARG A 292 5.62 -19.99 13.44
CA ARG A 292 4.24 -20.16 13.93
C ARG A 292 3.24 -20.42 12.82
N ARG A 293 3.65 -20.31 11.55
CA ARG A 293 2.80 -20.38 10.34
C ARG A 293 1.65 -19.37 10.40
N LEU A 294 1.93 -18.14 10.84
CA LEU A 294 0.96 -17.07 10.95
C LEU A 294 1.18 -16.01 9.88
N LEU A 295 0.08 -15.57 9.28
CA LEU A 295 0.03 -14.36 8.47
C LEU A 295 -0.32 -13.20 9.40
N LEU A 296 0.49 -12.17 9.43
CA LEU A 296 0.23 -10.93 10.13
C LEU A 296 -0.25 -9.90 9.10
N VAL A 297 -1.54 -9.64 9.08
CA VAL A 297 -2.20 -8.87 8.03
C VAL A 297 -2.70 -7.55 8.59
N PRO A 298 -2.23 -6.41 8.04
CA PRO A 298 -2.77 -5.10 8.40
C PRO A 298 -4.12 -4.88 7.73
N THR A 299 -5.06 -4.27 8.47
CA THR A 299 -6.42 -3.99 7.99
C THR A 299 -6.74 -2.50 8.05
N GLY A 300 -7.52 -2.04 7.10
CA GLY A 300 -7.93 -0.66 6.95
C GLY A 300 -9.09 -0.25 7.87
N ASN A 301 -9.46 1.02 7.75
CA ASN A 301 -10.52 1.68 8.50
C ASN A 301 -11.91 1.07 8.26
N PRO A 302 -12.88 1.32 9.17
CA PRO A 302 -14.28 0.98 8.94
C PRO A 302 -14.96 2.01 8.04
N GLY A 303 -15.90 1.60 7.19
CA GLY A 303 -16.72 2.47 6.36
C GLY A 303 -18.14 2.69 6.94
N PRO A 304 -18.75 3.88 6.72
CA PRO A 304 -18.17 5.06 6.07
C PRO A 304 -17.05 5.66 6.92
N ASP A 305 -16.04 6.26 6.26
CA ASP A 305 -14.77 6.61 6.90
C ASP A 305 -14.92 7.63 8.04
N PHE A 306 -15.78 8.65 7.84
CA PHE A 306 -15.89 9.78 8.76
C PHE A 306 -17.13 9.73 9.65
N ILE A 307 -18.18 8.96 9.31
CA ILE A 307 -19.40 8.83 10.13
C ILE A 307 -19.36 7.52 10.93
N GLY A 308 -19.27 7.63 12.26
CA GLY A 308 -19.26 6.48 13.16
C GLY A 308 -20.62 6.15 13.80
N THR A 309 -21.63 7.02 13.68
CA THR A 309 -22.91 6.90 14.41
C THR A 309 -23.70 5.65 14.04
N GLY A 310 -23.61 5.20 12.79
CA GLY A 310 -24.28 3.99 12.27
C GLY A 310 -23.55 2.67 12.59
N ARG A 311 -22.33 2.72 13.15
CA ARG A 311 -21.47 1.57 13.41
C ARG A 311 -20.81 1.62 14.80
N LYS A 312 -21.62 1.84 15.84
CA LYS A 312 -21.15 1.95 17.22
C LYS A 312 -20.38 0.71 17.67
N GLY A 313 -19.40 0.90 18.57
CA GLY A 313 -18.54 -0.15 19.11
C GLY A 313 -17.13 -0.12 18.52
N LEU A 314 -16.33 -1.15 18.77
CA LEU A 314 -14.92 -1.21 18.38
C LEU A 314 -14.68 -1.35 16.87
N ASN A 315 -15.66 -1.87 16.13
CA ASN A 315 -15.59 -2.19 14.71
C ASN A 315 -14.47 -3.18 14.35
N LEU A 316 -14.41 -4.31 15.08
CA LEU A 316 -13.46 -5.37 14.78
C LEU A 316 -13.77 -6.02 13.40
N TYR A 317 -12.75 -6.34 12.59
CA TYR A 317 -11.30 -6.25 12.84
C TYR A 317 -10.65 -5.14 12.00
N THR A 318 -11.25 -3.96 11.93
CA THR A 318 -10.67 -2.81 11.24
C THR A 318 -9.51 -2.21 12.05
N ASN A 319 -8.63 -1.45 11.40
CA ASN A 319 -7.48 -0.75 12.00
C ASN A 319 -6.63 -1.65 12.89
N SER A 320 -6.39 -2.86 12.44
CA SER A 320 -5.78 -3.94 13.24
C SER A 320 -4.65 -4.61 12.50
N VAL A 321 -3.81 -5.29 13.25
CA VAL A 321 -3.07 -6.44 12.74
C VAL A 321 -3.82 -7.70 13.16
N VAL A 322 -4.32 -8.46 12.20
CA VAL A 322 -4.92 -9.78 12.44
C VAL A 322 -3.90 -10.87 12.16
N ALA A 323 -3.78 -11.83 13.08
CA ALA A 323 -2.92 -13.00 12.92
C ALA A 323 -3.75 -14.21 12.53
N LEU A 324 -3.57 -14.67 11.28
CA LEU A 324 -4.32 -15.79 10.72
C LEU A 324 -3.43 -17.01 10.55
N GLN A 325 -3.95 -18.19 10.90
CA GLN A 325 -3.28 -19.46 10.60
C GLN A 325 -3.20 -19.63 9.07
N ALA A 326 -2.01 -19.76 8.52
CA ALA A 326 -1.77 -19.75 7.08
C ALA A 326 -2.53 -20.88 6.34
N ASP A 327 -2.65 -22.05 6.95
CA ASP A 327 -3.24 -23.23 6.29
C ASP A 327 -4.77 -23.15 6.16
N VAL A 328 -5.46 -22.53 7.13
CA VAL A 328 -6.92 -22.60 7.25
C VAL A 328 -7.62 -21.24 7.44
N GLY A 329 -6.85 -20.14 7.54
CA GLY A 329 -7.39 -18.80 7.68
C GLY A 329 -8.04 -18.47 9.03
N SER A 330 -7.92 -19.35 10.05
CA SER A 330 -8.51 -19.08 11.35
C SER A 330 -7.77 -17.99 12.11
N LEU A 331 -8.53 -17.05 12.70
CA LEU A 331 -7.99 -15.99 13.54
C LEU A 331 -7.36 -16.60 14.82
N GLN A 332 -6.12 -16.25 15.09
CA GLN A 332 -5.41 -16.66 16.31
C GLN A 332 -5.41 -15.56 17.36
N TRP A 333 -5.18 -14.32 16.92
CA TRP A 333 -5.21 -13.13 17.75
C TRP A 333 -5.26 -11.88 16.86
N TYR A 334 -5.53 -10.73 17.46
CA TYR A 334 -5.42 -9.42 16.83
C TYR A 334 -4.90 -8.38 17.81
N VAL A 335 -4.42 -7.26 17.28
CA VAL A 335 -4.18 -6.02 18.00
C VAL A 335 -4.77 -4.87 17.18
N GLN A 336 -5.63 -4.06 17.81
CA GLN A 336 -6.29 -2.93 17.15
C GLN A 336 -5.59 -1.63 17.55
N GLN A 337 -5.16 -0.83 16.56
CA GLN A 337 -4.48 0.44 16.78
C GLN A 337 -5.49 1.57 17.03
N VAL A 338 -6.54 1.66 16.21
CA VAL A 338 -7.54 2.73 16.26
C VAL A 338 -8.94 2.13 16.38
N PRO A 339 -9.48 1.95 17.60
CA PRO A 339 -10.86 1.52 17.79
C PRO A 339 -11.83 2.59 17.28
N HIS A 340 -12.92 2.16 16.62
CA HIS A 340 -13.99 3.05 16.15
C HIS A 340 -13.48 4.27 15.36
N ASP A 341 -12.57 4.02 14.44
CA ASP A 341 -11.97 5.09 13.64
C ASP A 341 -13.01 5.87 12.82
N THR A 342 -12.86 7.20 12.80
CA THR A 342 -13.66 8.14 12.03
C THR A 342 -12.80 9.13 11.24
N ARG A 343 -11.55 8.74 10.88
CA ARG A 343 -10.57 9.64 10.27
C ARG A 343 -9.77 9.02 9.12
N ASP A 344 -10.15 7.80 8.69
CA ASP A 344 -9.41 7.03 7.69
C ASP A 344 -7.96 6.75 8.14
N TRP A 345 -7.78 6.31 9.39
CA TRP A 345 -6.47 6.01 9.96
C TRP A 345 -6.11 4.52 9.89
N ASP A 346 -6.10 3.95 8.71
CA ASP A 346 -5.73 2.55 8.49
C ASP A 346 -4.51 2.09 9.29
N THR A 347 -4.50 0.85 9.71
CA THR A 347 -3.26 0.11 9.91
C THR A 347 -2.73 -0.27 8.53
N ALA A 348 -2.00 0.67 7.91
CA ALA A 348 -1.70 0.61 6.48
C ALA A 348 -0.50 -0.28 6.14
N ALA A 349 0.44 -0.46 7.06
CA ALA A 349 1.73 -1.10 6.78
C ALA A 349 1.83 -2.50 7.34
N ALA A 350 2.47 -3.40 6.59
CA ALA A 350 2.82 -4.73 7.09
C ALA A 350 3.68 -4.62 8.35
N PRO A 351 3.39 -5.41 9.40
CA PRO A 351 4.21 -5.44 10.61
C PRO A 351 5.64 -5.88 10.34
N VAL A 352 6.57 -5.39 11.14
CA VAL A 352 7.95 -5.91 11.20
C VAL A 352 8.09 -6.76 12.43
N ILE A 353 8.48 -8.02 12.29
CA ILE A 353 8.78 -8.90 13.42
C ILE A 353 10.29 -9.09 13.55
N TYR A 354 10.79 -8.96 14.77
CA TYR A 354 12.23 -9.00 15.03
C TYR A 354 12.52 -9.48 16.45
N GLU A 355 13.79 -9.76 16.71
CA GLU A 355 14.31 -10.05 18.04
C GLU A 355 15.39 -9.02 18.39
N VAL A 356 15.31 -8.47 19.60
CA VAL A 356 16.28 -7.53 20.15
C VAL A 356 16.51 -7.86 21.61
N ASP A 357 17.79 -8.03 21.98
CA ASP A 357 18.21 -8.39 23.35
C ASP A 357 17.43 -9.57 23.94
N GLY A 358 17.24 -10.63 23.14
CA GLY A 358 16.51 -11.85 23.49
C GLY A 358 14.98 -11.67 23.64
N ARG A 359 14.44 -10.52 23.25
CA ARG A 359 13.01 -10.22 23.33
C ARG A 359 12.40 -10.17 21.93
N LYS A 360 11.30 -10.87 21.73
CA LYS A 360 10.55 -10.87 20.47
C LYS A 360 9.64 -9.65 20.40
N ARG A 361 9.75 -8.89 19.33
CA ARG A 361 9.02 -7.63 19.10
C ARG A 361 8.28 -7.64 17.77
N MET A 362 7.27 -6.81 17.69
CA MET A 362 6.54 -6.47 16.47
C MET A 362 6.38 -4.96 16.40
N ALA A 363 6.81 -4.34 15.32
CA ALA A 363 6.60 -2.92 15.07
C ALA A 363 5.55 -2.70 13.97
N VAL A 364 4.63 -1.78 14.20
CA VAL A 364 3.50 -1.47 13.29
C VAL A 364 3.39 0.04 13.14
N ALA A 365 3.60 0.55 11.94
CA ALA A 365 3.32 1.94 11.61
C ALA A 365 1.86 2.08 11.16
N SER A 366 1.16 3.08 11.67
CA SER A 366 -0.25 3.32 11.38
C SER A 366 -0.47 4.75 10.88
N LYS A 367 -1.52 4.99 10.11
CA LYS A 367 -1.89 6.32 9.62
C LYS A 367 -2.26 7.30 10.73
N ASP A 368 -2.59 6.81 11.92
CA ASP A 368 -2.84 7.66 13.10
C ASP A 368 -1.59 8.40 13.61
N GLY A 369 -0.46 8.24 12.92
CA GLY A 369 0.77 8.96 13.22
C GLY A 369 1.64 8.34 14.30
N TYR A 370 1.41 7.09 14.64
CA TYR A 370 2.23 6.37 15.60
C TYR A 370 2.95 5.16 15.00
N LEU A 371 4.13 4.87 15.52
CA LEU A 371 4.78 3.58 15.42
C LEU A 371 4.54 2.83 16.75
N TYR A 372 3.80 1.75 16.69
CA TYR A 372 3.54 0.87 17.83
C TYR A 372 4.60 -0.22 17.89
N ILE A 373 5.20 -0.42 19.06
CA ILE A 373 6.09 -1.56 19.34
C ILE A 373 5.39 -2.45 20.34
N TYR A 374 5.14 -3.69 19.94
CA TYR A 374 4.49 -4.71 20.75
C TYR A 374 5.49 -5.75 21.22
N ASP A 375 5.26 -6.30 22.41
CA ASP A 375 5.77 -7.62 22.75
C ASP A 375 5.02 -8.68 21.93
N ARG A 376 5.75 -9.50 21.15
CA ARG A 376 5.11 -10.42 20.20
C ARG A 376 4.45 -11.62 20.88
N ASP A 377 4.85 -11.98 22.09
CA ASP A 377 4.30 -13.11 22.80
C ASP A 377 3.08 -12.70 23.65
N THR A 378 3.11 -11.54 24.33
CA THR A 378 1.98 -11.03 25.15
C THR A 378 1.03 -10.13 24.37
N ARG A 379 1.49 -9.50 23.27
CA ARG A 379 0.77 -8.49 22.45
C ARG A 379 0.53 -7.16 23.18
N GLU A 380 1.18 -6.97 24.30
CA GLU A 380 1.17 -5.70 25.02
C GLU A 380 2.01 -4.64 24.30
N ILE A 381 1.57 -3.39 24.37
CA ILE A 381 2.32 -2.26 23.84
C ILE A 381 3.52 -1.98 24.74
N VAL A 382 4.72 -2.12 24.17
CA VAL A 382 5.99 -1.76 24.82
C VAL A 382 6.26 -0.29 24.69
N SER A 383 5.97 0.28 23.51
CA SER A 383 6.14 1.70 23.22
C SER A 383 5.19 2.15 22.12
N LYS A 384 4.78 3.41 22.19
CA LYS A 384 4.01 4.13 21.17
C LYS A 384 4.76 5.42 20.86
N VAL A 385 5.35 5.48 19.66
CA VAL A 385 6.25 6.56 19.24
C VAL A 385 5.54 7.47 18.24
N GLU A 386 5.46 8.75 18.53
CA GLU A 386 4.91 9.74 17.59
C GLU A 386 5.81 9.86 16.35
N THR A 387 5.20 9.73 15.19
CA THR A 387 5.88 9.87 13.89
C THR A 387 5.36 11.05 13.07
N MET A 388 4.25 11.62 13.45
CA MET A 388 3.59 12.78 12.83
C MET A 388 3.00 13.70 13.89
N THR A 389 2.67 14.93 13.52
CA THR A 389 1.99 15.89 14.40
C THR A 389 0.54 15.47 14.67
N HIS A 390 0.08 15.62 15.91
CA HIS A 390 -1.31 15.40 16.32
C HIS A 390 -2.01 16.73 16.60
N LEU A 391 -3.11 16.97 15.88
CA LEU A 391 -3.98 18.13 16.07
C LEU A 391 -5.43 17.68 15.95
N ASN A 392 -6.27 18.03 16.94
CA ASN A 392 -7.70 17.73 16.95
C ASN A 392 -8.02 16.25 16.70
N HIS A 393 -7.09 15.36 17.04
CA HIS A 393 -7.21 13.92 16.75
C HIS A 393 -8.36 13.25 17.53
N ASP A 394 -8.77 13.82 18.65
CA ASP A 394 -9.86 13.41 19.54
C ASP A 394 -11.11 14.30 19.44
N VAL A 395 -11.05 15.43 18.71
CA VAL A 395 -12.19 16.33 18.55
C VAL A 395 -13.26 15.68 17.66
N PRO A 396 -14.51 15.57 18.10
CA PRO A 396 -15.58 15.01 17.26
C PRO A 396 -15.74 15.78 15.95
N LEU A 397 -15.87 15.06 14.84
CA LEU A 397 -16.18 15.65 13.54
C LEU A 397 -17.63 16.16 13.53
N SER A 398 -17.92 17.15 12.68
CA SER A 398 -19.17 17.90 12.68
C SER A 398 -19.80 17.97 11.28
N PHE A 399 -21.13 18.02 11.23
CA PHE A 399 -21.91 18.33 10.02
C PHE A 399 -22.00 19.82 9.72
N GLU A 400 -21.66 20.69 10.68
CA GLU A 400 -21.84 22.14 10.56
C GLU A 400 -20.51 22.87 10.38
N THR A 401 -19.48 22.41 11.07
CA THR A 401 -18.18 23.10 11.15
C THR A 401 -17.07 22.19 10.66
N PRO A 402 -16.31 22.60 9.63
CA PRO A 402 -15.13 21.85 9.20
C PRO A 402 -14.09 21.77 10.30
N ILE A 403 -13.55 20.60 10.56
CA ILE A 403 -12.52 20.35 11.58
C ILE A 403 -11.21 20.00 10.86
N ARG A 404 -10.16 20.78 11.12
CA ARG A 404 -8.80 20.45 10.64
C ARG A 404 -8.15 19.44 11.58
N VAL A 405 -7.77 18.28 11.05
CA VAL A 405 -7.24 17.13 11.80
C VAL A 405 -5.83 16.79 11.29
N CYS A 406 -4.92 16.49 12.20
CA CYS A 406 -3.62 15.89 11.90
C CYS A 406 -3.41 14.64 12.77
N PRO A 407 -2.86 13.57 12.22
CA PRO A 407 -2.52 13.37 10.81
C PRO A 407 -3.75 13.40 9.90
N GLY A 408 -3.54 13.72 8.62
CA GLY A 408 -4.55 13.53 7.59
C GLY A 408 -4.69 12.05 7.16
N ALA A 409 -5.65 11.77 6.30
CA ALA A 409 -5.99 10.41 5.83
C ALA A 409 -4.92 9.75 4.93
N PHE A 410 -4.00 10.54 4.37
CA PHE A 410 -2.95 10.03 3.50
C PHE A 410 -1.68 9.74 4.30
N GLY A 411 -1.41 8.48 4.57
CA GLY A 411 -0.28 8.03 5.38
C GLY A 411 0.74 7.19 4.63
N GLN A 412 1.80 6.87 5.34
CA GLN A 412 2.88 5.97 4.92
C GLN A 412 2.39 4.51 4.96
N TYR A 413 2.63 3.74 3.90
CA TYR A 413 2.19 2.34 3.76
C TYR A 413 3.33 1.33 3.62
N ASN A 414 4.57 1.78 3.45
CA ASN A 414 5.73 0.89 3.39
C ASN A 414 6.18 0.40 4.78
N GLY A 415 5.77 1.09 5.84
CA GLY A 415 6.04 0.72 7.21
C GLY A 415 7.46 0.99 7.67
N ALA A 416 7.79 0.43 8.83
CA ALA A 416 9.12 0.48 9.39
C ALA A 416 10.01 -0.63 8.81
N SER A 417 11.32 -0.48 9.00
CA SER A 417 12.33 -1.52 8.78
C SER A 417 13.20 -1.69 10.01
N TYR A 418 13.85 -2.83 10.16
CA TYR A 418 14.68 -3.14 11.32
C TYR A 418 16.11 -3.51 10.93
N SER A 419 17.11 -2.91 11.58
CA SER A 419 18.51 -3.28 11.47
C SER A 419 18.96 -4.09 12.69
N PRO A 420 19.29 -5.37 12.55
CA PRO A 420 19.86 -6.16 13.65
C PRO A 420 21.27 -5.67 14.04
N ARG A 421 21.95 -4.96 13.14
CA ARG A 421 23.27 -4.40 13.34
C ARG A 421 23.28 -3.26 14.36
N SER A 422 22.40 -2.28 14.18
CA SER A 422 22.28 -1.12 15.07
C SER A 422 21.20 -1.28 16.15
N LYS A 423 20.38 -2.33 16.06
CA LYS A 423 19.19 -2.56 16.89
C LYS A 423 18.20 -1.39 16.79
N MET A 424 18.06 -0.84 15.60
CA MET A 424 17.18 0.31 15.34
C MET A 424 16.09 -0.03 14.35
N LEU A 425 14.94 0.62 14.54
CA LEU A 425 13.87 0.74 13.57
C LEU A 425 14.04 2.03 12.79
N PHE A 426 13.72 1.99 11.49
CA PHE A 426 13.69 3.18 10.63
C PHE A 426 12.31 3.31 10.02
N VAL A 427 11.77 4.53 10.00
CA VAL A 427 10.45 4.80 9.44
C VAL A 427 10.42 6.17 8.78
N GLY A 428 9.86 6.24 7.58
CA GLY A 428 9.46 7.46 6.92
C GLY A 428 8.04 7.88 7.33
N SER A 429 7.69 9.14 7.22
CA SER A 429 6.32 9.59 7.46
C SER A 429 5.91 10.76 6.57
N VAL A 430 4.62 11.02 6.56
CA VAL A 430 3.95 12.07 5.80
C VAL A 430 3.35 13.07 6.78
N GLU A 431 3.80 14.30 6.71
CA GLU A 431 3.28 15.38 7.55
C GLU A 431 2.33 16.25 6.72
N ARG A 432 1.05 15.99 6.83
CA ARG A 432 -0.03 16.78 6.21
C ARG A 432 -1.32 16.57 6.97
N CYS A 433 -2.11 17.64 7.10
CA CYS A 433 -3.40 17.59 7.76
C CYS A 433 -4.52 17.68 6.72
N ASP A 434 -5.72 17.30 7.13
CA ASP A 434 -6.92 17.41 6.31
C ASP A 434 -8.01 18.17 7.09
N THR A 435 -8.83 18.94 6.38
CA THR A 435 -10.03 19.55 6.92
C THR A 435 -11.23 18.71 6.52
N ILE A 436 -11.93 18.16 7.51
CA ILE A 436 -13.04 17.22 7.32
C ILE A 436 -14.36 17.89 7.75
N LEU A 437 -15.38 17.75 6.90
CA LEU A 437 -16.77 18.12 7.19
C LEU A 437 -17.64 16.89 6.92
N LEU A 438 -18.44 16.48 7.90
CA LEU A 438 -19.38 15.36 7.72
C LEU A 438 -20.48 15.72 6.73
N VAL A 439 -20.84 14.74 5.88
CA VAL A 439 -21.95 14.84 4.93
C VAL A 439 -22.66 13.48 4.92
N GLU A 440 -23.96 13.48 5.16
CA GLU A 440 -24.74 12.25 5.01
C GLU A 440 -24.63 11.71 3.58
N GLN A 441 -24.37 10.43 3.48
CA GLN A 441 -24.15 9.77 2.21
C GLN A 441 -24.84 8.40 2.22
N GLU A 442 -25.56 8.09 1.15
CA GLU A 442 -26.09 6.76 0.92
C GLU A 442 -25.01 5.85 0.32
N PHE A 443 -24.99 4.60 0.74
CA PHE A 443 -24.12 3.60 0.14
C PHE A 443 -24.59 3.27 -1.28
N VAL A 444 -23.70 3.43 -2.25
CA VAL A 444 -23.90 3.04 -3.64
C VAL A 444 -22.72 2.16 -4.07
N PRO A 445 -22.97 0.91 -4.48
CA PRO A 445 -21.90 0.01 -4.91
C PRO A 445 -20.96 0.65 -5.94
N GLY A 446 -19.65 0.47 -5.75
CA GLY A 446 -18.64 1.02 -6.64
C GLY A 446 -18.43 2.54 -6.56
N ARG A 447 -19.04 3.22 -5.59
CA ARG A 447 -18.82 4.64 -5.30
C ARG A 447 -18.10 4.82 -3.98
N SER A 448 -17.33 5.90 -3.87
CA SER A 448 -16.70 6.26 -2.59
C SER A 448 -17.74 6.51 -1.52
N TYR A 449 -17.52 5.99 -0.32
CA TYR A 449 -18.45 6.02 0.80
C TYR A 449 -17.75 6.59 2.04
N PHE A 450 -17.31 7.83 1.94
CA PHE A 450 -16.58 8.51 3.01
C PHE A 450 -17.47 8.99 4.17
N GLY A 451 -18.70 9.38 3.89
CA GLY A 451 -19.56 10.05 4.87
C GLY A 451 -19.10 11.48 5.19
N GLY A 452 -18.43 12.14 4.27
CA GLY A 452 -17.92 13.49 4.46
C GLY A 452 -17.11 13.99 3.27
N THR A 453 -16.71 15.25 3.35
CA THR A 453 -15.70 15.85 2.47
C THR A 453 -14.39 15.99 3.21
N MET A 454 -13.31 15.76 2.51
CA MET A 454 -11.95 15.91 3.02
C MET A 454 -11.19 16.87 2.10
N THR A 455 -10.69 17.95 2.68
CA THR A 455 -9.85 18.93 1.98
C THR A 455 -8.46 18.90 2.57
N PRO A 456 -7.49 18.32 1.85
CA PRO A 456 -6.11 18.30 2.31
C PRO A 456 -5.51 19.72 2.38
N ASP A 457 -4.61 19.94 3.32
CA ASP A 457 -3.78 21.16 3.35
C ASP A 457 -3.02 21.30 2.02
N PRO A 458 -2.65 22.53 1.63
CA PRO A 458 -1.87 22.76 0.41
C PRO A 458 -0.63 21.88 0.33
N MET A 459 -0.33 21.36 -0.86
CA MET A 459 0.79 20.43 -1.08
C MET A 459 2.13 21.04 -0.67
N GLU A 460 2.29 22.34 -0.82
CA GLU A 460 3.50 23.09 -0.47
C GLU A 460 3.77 23.10 1.05
N SER A 461 2.75 22.85 1.86
CA SER A 461 2.87 22.74 3.31
C SER A 461 3.27 21.32 3.76
N ALA A 462 3.10 20.32 2.89
CA ALA A 462 3.41 18.95 3.22
C ALA A 462 4.92 18.74 3.43
N ARG A 463 5.26 17.93 4.43
CA ARG A 463 6.63 17.58 4.80
C ARG A 463 6.73 16.08 5.01
N GLY A 464 7.96 15.61 5.13
CA GLY A 464 8.25 14.25 5.55
C GLY A 464 9.22 14.23 6.72
N TRP A 465 9.23 13.11 7.42
CA TRP A 465 10.19 12.84 8.46
C TRP A 465 10.80 11.46 8.23
N ILE A 466 12.07 11.30 8.56
CA ILE A 466 12.73 10.00 8.66
C ILE A 466 13.28 9.89 10.07
N ARG A 467 12.96 8.79 10.74
CA ARG A 467 13.34 8.56 12.14
C ARG A 467 14.14 7.29 12.28
N GLY A 468 15.17 7.35 13.13
CA GLY A 468 15.86 6.19 13.69
C GLY A 468 15.45 6.04 15.16
N ILE A 469 14.91 4.89 15.49
CA ILE A 469 14.26 4.59 16.78
C ILE A 469 14.92 3.35 17.37
N ASP A 470 15.26 3.39 18.65
CA ASP A 470 15.75 2.22 19.37
C ASP A 470 14.69 1.12 19.39
N ALA A 471 15.03 -0.05 18.87
CA ALA A 471 14.07 -1.12 18.67
C ALA A 471 13.65 -1.84 19.97
N ALA A 472 14.41 -1.69 21.05
CA ALA A 472 14.09 -2.29 22.35
C ALA A 472 13.18 -1.39 23.20
N THR A 473 13.39 -0.07 23.14
CA THR A 473 12.76 0.91 24.04
C THR A 473 11.74 1.82 23.35
N GLY A 474 11.85 2.03 22.03
CA GLY A 474 11.07 3.03 21.30
C GLY A 474 11.64 4.44 21.43
N GLU A 475 12.81 4.63 22.04
CA GLU A 475 13.46 5.93 22.13
C GLU A 475 13.87 6.44 20.73
N GLN A 476 13.46 7.66 20.37
CA GLN A 476 13.89 8.29 19.13
C GLN A 476 15.37 8.72 19.27
N ARG A 477 16.25 8.05 18.51
CA ARG A 477 17.69 8.33 18.50
C ARG A 477 18.03 9.53 17.63
N TRP A 478 17.35 9.66 16.51
CA TRP A 478 17.50 10.78 15.59
C TRP A 478 16.25 10.99 14.74
N VAL A 479 16.09 12.18 14.23
CA VAL A 479 15.02 12.55 13.29
C VAL A 479 15.57 13.57 12.31
N ILE A 480 15.18 13.42 11.03
CA ILE A 480 15.42 14.41 10.00
C ILE A 480 14.11 14.78 9.32
N GLN A 481 13.93 16.07 9.07
CA GLN A 481 12.84 16.60 8.27
C GLN A 481 13.26 16.65 6.81
N THR A 482 12.35 16.22 5.92
CA THR A 482 12.51 16.35 4.47
C THR A 482 11.57 17.44 3.94
N GLY A 483 11.95 18.07 2.83
CA GLY A 483 11.14 19.12 2.21
C GLY A 483 9.81 18.63 1.62
N THR A 484 9.66 17.33 1.42
CA THR A 484 8.47 16.66 0.85
C THR A 484 8.24 15.33 1.56
N PRO A 485 7.02 14.76 1.48
CA PRO A 485 6.67 13.49 2.13
C PRO A 485 7.61 12.33 1.82
N VAL A 486 7.75 11.41 2.79
CA VAL A 486 8.51 10.17 2.66
C VAL A 486 7.54 9.00 2.61
N LEU A 487 7.17 8.60 1.39
CA LEU A 487 6.37 7.39 1.12
C LEU A 487 7.25 6.19 0.80
N ALA A 488 8.48 6.42 0.32
CA ALA A 488 9.43 5.35 0.04
C ALA A 488 9.72 4.49 1.26
N ALA A 489 9.98 3.22 1.03
CA ALA A 489 10.49 2.34 2.07
C ALA A 489 11.85 2.80 2.59
N THR A 490 12.13 2.51 3.85
CA THR A 490 13.48 2.57 4.42
C THR A 490 14.14 1.18 4.32
N THR A 491 15.39 1.13 3.86
CA THR A 491 16.12 -0.13 3.66
C THR A 491 17.49 -0.07 4.34
N PRO A 492 17.61 -0.58 5.56
CA PRO A 492 18.88 -0.66 6.27
C PRO A 492 19.78 -1.78 5.71
N THR A 493 21.10 -1.58 5.76
CA THR A 493 22.07 -2.53 5.23
C THR A 493 23.21 -2.83 6.23
N ALA A 494 23.91 -3.95 6.04
CA ALA A 494 25.11 -4.28 6.82
C ALA A 494 26.24 -3.25 6.61
N GLY A 495 26.21 -2.46 5.53
CA GLY A 495 27.11 -1.33 5.31
C GLY A 495 26.92 -0.16 6.29
N GLY A 496 25.90 -0.21 7.13
CA GLY A 496 25.57 0.81 8.13
C GLY A 496 24.96 2.05 7.51
N VAL A 497 24.19 1.86 6.46
CA VAL A 497 23.44 2.91 5.77
C VAL A 497 21.98 2.52 5.64
N VAL A 498 21.13 3.54 5.54
CA VAL A 498 19.68 3.41 5.26
C VAL A 498 19.40 4.03 3.91
N LEU A 499 18.84 3.26 2.99
CA LEU A 499 18.40 3.72 1.68
C LEU A 499 16.93 4.13 1.77
N THR A 500 16.57 5.30 1.23
CA THR A 500 15.18 5.77 1.17
C THR A 500 15.02 6.84 0.10
N GLY A 501 13.83 7.46 0.00
CA GLY A 501 13.59 8.53 -0.95
C GLY A 501 12.38 9.37 -0.57
N THR A 502 12.19 10.47 -1.31
CA THR A 502 11.13 11.45 -1.06
C THR A 502 10.19 11.58 -2.25
N MET A 503 9.00 12.12 -2.02
CA MET A 503 8.07 12.49 -3.10
C MET A 503 8.58 13.67 -3.94
N GLY A 504 9.59 14.40 -3.45
CA GLY A 504 10.34 15.40 -4.23
C GLY A 504 11.30 14.79 -5.24
N GLY A 505 11.50 13.48 -5.24
CA GLY A 505 12.38 12.79 -6.18
C GLY A 505 13.84 12.62 -5.71
N GLU A 506 14.10 12.83 -4.45
CA GLU A 506 15.43 12.62 -3.89
C GLU A 506 15.61 11.17 -3.44
N PHE A 507 16.50 10.42 -4.07
CA PHE A 507 17.04 9.18 -3.53
C PHE A 507 18.13 9.52 -2.51
N LEU A 508 17.99 8.99 -1.28
CA LEU A 508 18.85 9.31 -0.14
C LEU A 508 19.56 8.06 0.38
N VAL A 509 20.84 8.20 0.70
CA VAL A 509 21.60 7.25 1.50
C VAL A 509 21.99 7.93 2.80
N LEU A 510 21.51 7.42 3.92
CA LEU A 510 21.70 8.00 5.25
C LEU A 510 22.63 7.14 6.09
N ASP A 511 23.43 7.76 6.97
CA ASP A 511 24.14 7.03 8.04
C ASP A 511 23.10 6.50 9.05
N GLU A 512 23.08 5.20 9.32
CA GLU A 512 22.10 4.61 10.22
C GLU A 512 22.21 5.11 11.68
N ARG A 513 23.37 5.66 12.10
CA ARG A 513 23.64 6.06 13.48
C ARG A 513 23.00 7.39 13.87
N ASP A 514 22.99 8.35 12.93
CA ASP A 514 22.64 9.75 13.21
C ASP A 514 21.76 10.40 12.13
N GLY A 515 21.38 9.65 11.09
CA GLY A 515 20.54 10.14 10.00
C GLY A 515 21.27 11.06 9.01
N LYS A 516 22.59 11.30 9.15
CA LYS A 516 23.33 12.18 8.25
C LYS A 516 23.24 11.69 6.81
N THR A 517 22.88 12.58 5.89
CA THR A 517 22.89 12.29 4.46
C THR A 517 24.33 12.10 3.95
N LEU A 518 24.61 10.90 3.45
CA LEU A 518 25.89 10.50 2.86
C LEU A 518 25.89 10.67 1.33
N TYR A 519 24.71 10.53 0.73
CA TYR A 519 24.50 10.66 -0.70
C TYR A 519 23.05 11.09 -0.97
N SER A 520 22.88 11.96 -1.96
CA SER A 520 21.59 12.36 -2.50
C SER A 520 21.68 12.43 -4.02
N PHE A 521 20.61 11.94 -4.69
CA PHE A 521 20.49 12.00 -6.13
C PHE A 521 19.03 12.34 -6.52
N TYR A 522 18.88 13.39 -7.32
CA TYR A 522 17.56 13.76 -7.85
C TYR A 522 17.20 12.88 -9.05
N THR A 523 16.17 12.06 -8.88
CA THR A 523 15.78 11.04 -9.88
C THR A 523 14.82 11.55 -10.96
N GLY A 524 14.34 12.79 -10.84
CA GLY A 524 13.41 13.40 -11.79
C GLY A 524 11.94 13.16 -11.49
N GLY A 525 11.58 12.42 -10.44
CA GLY A 525 10.20 12.18 -10.05
C GLY A 525 10.07 11.52 -8.69
N GLY A 526 8.85 11.50 -8.12
CA GLY A 526 8.59 10.99 -6.78
C GLY A 526 9.01 9.53 -6.58
N ILE A 527 9.42 9.21 -5.35
CA ILE A 527 9.79 7.86 -4.91
C ILE A 527 8.78 7.42 -3.85
N ALA A 528 7.91 6.47 -4.19
CA ALA A 528 6.83 5.99 -3.33
C ALA A 528 6.89 4.48 -3.07
N GLY A 529 7.69 3.74 -3.81
CA GLY A 529 7.81 2.27 -3.72
C GLY A 529 8.91 1.79 -2.79
N GLY A 530 9.13 0.48 -2.80
CA GLY A 530 10.23 -0.16 -2.08
C GLY A 530 11.57 0.06 -2.78
N ILE A 531 12.62 0.33 -2.01
CA ILE A 531 14.00 0.38 -2.52
C ILE A 531 14.67 -0.94 -2.18
N SER A 532 15.11 -1.66 -3.20
CA SER A 532 15.74 -2.98 -3.05
C SER A 532 17.24 -2.89 -3.31
N THR A 533 18.04 -3.66 -2.55
CA THR A 533 19.47 -3.80 -2.83
C THR A 533 19.84 -5.27 -2.90
N TYR A 534 20.64 -5.60 -3.89
CA TYR A 534 20.97 -6.96 -4.31
C TYR A 534 22.39 -7.00 -4.91
N ALA A 535 22.88 -8.18 -5.26
CA ALA A 535 24.16 -8.29 -5.95
C ALA A 535 24.05 -9.14 -7.22
N VAL A 536 24.84 -8.79 -8.24
CA VAL A 536 25.02 -9.57 -9.48
C VAL A 536 26.50 -9.62 -9.76
N ASP A 537 27.02 -10.81 -10.06
CA ASP A 537 28.45 -11.03 -10.32
C ASP A 537 29.36 -10.47 -9.20
N GLY A 538 28.92 -10.58 -7.94
CA GLY A 538 29.67 -10.09 -6.78
C GLY A 538 29.67 -8.58 -6.59
N LYS A 539 28.95 -7.80 -7.42
CA LYS A 539 28.81 -6.34 -7.30
C LYS A 539 27.42 -5.98 -6.76
N GLN A 540 27.39 -5.07 -5.76
CA GLN A 540 26.15 -4.60 -5.15
C GLN A 540 25.48 -3.52 -5.99
N TYR A 541 24.15 -3.61 -6.14
CA TYR A 541 23.27 -2.67 -6.83
C TYR A 541 22.13 -2.22 -5.93
N VAL A 542 21.53 -1.08 -6.28
CA VAL A 542 20.30 -0.55 -5.65
C VAL A 542 19.30 -0.23 -6.75
N ALA A 543 18.10 -0.78 -6.66
CA ALA A 543 16.97 -0.44 -7.52
C ALA A 543 16.05 0.56 -6.83
N VAL A 544 15.81 1.68 -7.50
CA VAL A 544 14.97 2.78 -7.04
C VAL A 544 13.80 2.96 -8.02
N PRO A 545 12.57 2.62 -7.65
CA PRO A 545 11.39 2.95 -8.42
C PRO A 545 11.08 4.44 -8.26
N THR A 546 10.97 5.17 -9.36
CA THR A 546 10.82 6.62 -9.37
C THR A 546 10.00 7.10 -10.57
N GLY A 547 9.64 8.37 -10.60
CA GLY A 547 9.10 9.02 -11.79
C GLY A 547 7.59 9.03 -11.86
N SER A 548 6.88 8.90 -10.74
CA SER A 548 5.43 8.93 -10.77
C SER A 548 4.81 9.37 -9.46
N SER A 549 3.51 9.55 -9.48
CA SER A 549 2.73 9.93 -8.31
C SER A 549 2.42 8.73 -7.39
N SER A 550 1.93 9.02 -6.22
CA SER A 550 1.13 8.15 -5.38
C SER A 550 -0.23 8.79 -5.13
N ARG A 551 -1.23 8.04 -4.72
CA ARG A 551 -2.56 8.59 -4.40
C ARG A 551 -2.41 9.74 -3.39
N GLY A 552 -3.00 10.89 -3.70
CA GLY A 552 -2.90 12.10 -2.87
C GLY A 552 -1.58 12.87 -2.98
N TRP A 553 -0.59 12.37 -3.73
CA TRP A 553 0.73 12.96 -3.90
C TRP A 553 1.13 12.99 -5.38
N PRO A 554 0.60 13.93 -6.16
CA PRO A 554 1.00 14.06 -7.56
C PRO A 554 2.49 14.42 -7.65
N ALA A 555 3.18 13.74 -8.54
CA ALA A 555 4.56 14.02 -8.87
C ALA A 555 4.75 13.95 -10.40
N PRO A 556 5.63 14.76 -10.99
CA PRO A 556 5.92 14.67 -12.42
C PRO A 556 6.67 13.39 -12.76
N GLY A 557 6.59 12.96 -14.00
CA GLY A 557 7.37 11.86 -14.55
C GLY A 557 6.52 10.66 -14.97
N ALA A 558 7.21 9.62 -15.38
CA ALA A 558 6.64 8.32 -15.77
C ALA A 558 7.35 7.21 -14.98
N ALA A 559 6.63 6.11 -14.76
CA ALA A 559 7.15 4.95 -14.04
C ALA A 559 8.52 4.51 -14.59
N THR A 560 9.54 4.60 -13.77
CA THR A 560 10.94 4.36 -14.12
C THR A 560 11.63 3.57 -13.01
N ILE A 561 12.39 2.55 -13.38
CA ILE A 561 13.35 1.91 -12.47
C ILE A 561 14.73 2.49 -12.77
N MET A 562 15.39 3.05 -11.75
CA MET A 562 16.78 3.46 -11.82
C MET A 562 17.63 2.49 -11.00
N ILE A 563 18.74 2.03 -11.59
CA ILE A 563 19.69 1.15 -10.90
C ILE A 563 20.98 1.93 -10.63
N PHE A 564 21.44 1.85 -9.38
CA PHE A 564 22.68 2.47 -8.92
C PHE A 564 23.69 1.42 -8.50
N ALA A 565 24.97 1.70 -8.69
CA ALA A 565 26.08 0.90 -8.20
C ALA A 565 27.32 1.76 -7.92
N LEU A 566 28.29 1.17 -7.24
CA LEU A 566 29.63 1.75 -7.15
C LEU A 566 30.34 1.60 -8.51
N PRO A 567 31.29 2.49 -8.84
CA PRO A 567 32.10 2.40 -10.08
C PRO A 567 32.79 1.06 -10.26
#